data_40a4a090b1e03d8fa97c14136dc65422
#
_entry.id   40a4a090b1e03d8fa97c14136dc65422
#
_cell.length_a   1.000
_cell.length_b   1.000
_cell.length_c   1.000
_cell.angle_alpha   90.00
_cell.angle_beta   90.00
_cell.angle_gamma   90.00
#
_symmetry.space_group_name_H-M   'P 1'
#
loop_
_entity.id
_entity.type
_entity.pdbx_description
1 polymer ?
#
loop_
_entity_poly.entity_id
_entity_poly.type
_entity_poly.pdbx_seq_one_letter_code
_entity_poly.pdbx_strand_id
1 'polypeptide(L)'
;MSYLSNRSASSSLAVLVECVVSPLLREHPAPICFELNVPLELTTTADRERLSDLIVSLVRGSLAQMPEGGELTVTGCLTAHGVELEIADTGSDVESRSTQLSLAAAAIGCKPQWQNCPQGGAAVTLVLPFSDAARKVA
;
A
#
# COMPACT_ATOMS: atom_id res chain seq x y z
N MET A 1 2.13 -23.07 18.42
CA MET A 1 3.11 -22.10 18.60
C MET A 1 2.88 -20.82 17.87
N SER A 2 3.17 -19.79 18.56
CA SER A 2 3.09 -18.46 18.02
C SER A 2 3.95 -18.29 16.77
N TYR A 3 4.98 -19.08 16.65
CA TYR A 3 5.89 -19.01 15.53
C TYR A 3 5.20 -19.23 14.20
N LEU A 4 4.40 -20.28 14.10
CA LEU A 4 3.67 -20.56 12.86
C LEU A 4 2.58 -19.53 12.61
N SER A 5 1.92 -19.10 13.67
CA SER A 5 0.91 -18.05 13.54
C SER A 5 1.51 -16.76 13.02
N ASN A 6 2.71 -16.43 13.49
CA ASN A 6 3.38 -15.22 13.05
C ASN A 6 3.72 -15.29 11.57
N ARG A 7 4.13 -16.44 11.09
CA ARG A 7 4.45 -16.58 9.67
C ARG A 7 3.21 -16.38 8.81
N SER A 8 2.11 -16.98 9.23
CA SER A 8 0.85 -16.85 8.50
C SER A 8 0.39 -15.40 8.49
N ALA A 9 0.40 -14.75 9.66
CA ALA A 9 0.00 -13.35 9.76
C ALA A 9 0.93 -12.45 8.97
N SER A 10 2.26 -12.73 9.00
CA SER A 10 3.21 -11.85 8.35
C SER A 10 3.14 -11.92 6.83
N SER A 11 2.54 -12.97 6.27
CA SER A 11 2.40 -13.06 4.83
C SER A 11 1.13 -12.39 4.33
N SER A 12 0.21 -12.01 5.22
CA SER A 12 -1.01 -11.32 4.82
C SER A 12 -0.71 -9.86 4.50
N LEU A 13 -1.03 -9.46 3.28
CA LEU A 13 -0.84 -8.08 2.84
C LEU A 13 -1.71 -7.12 3.65
N ALA A 14 -2.96 -7.53 3.92
CA ALA A 14 -3.87 -6.69 4.70
C ALA A 14 -3.30 -6.39 6.09
N VAL A 15 -2.78 -7.42 6.76
CA VAL A 15 -2.21 -7.26 8.09
C VAL A 15 -0.99 -6.33 8.04
N LEU A 16 -0.15 -6.50 7.03
CA LEU A 16 1.03 -5.66 6.87
C LEU A 16 0.63 -4.19 6.70
N VAL A 17 -0.34 -3.93 5.82
CA VAL A 17 -0.80 -2.57 5.56
C VAL A 17 -1.35 -1.95 6.84
N GLU A 18 -2.19 -2.68 7.56
CA GLU A 18 -2.77 -2.15 8.79
C GLU A 18 -1.70 -1.83 9.83
N CYS A 19 -0.74 -2.74 9.99
CA CYS A 19 0.35 -2.54 10.97
C CYS A 19 1.21 -1.33 10.64
N VAL A 20 1.40 -1.07 9.35
CA VAL A 20 2.22 0.07 8.91
C VAL A 20 1.45 1.38 9.01
N VAL A 21 0.19 1.37 8.59
CA VAL A 21 -0.59 2.59 8.46
C VAL A 21 -1.07 3.11 9.81
N SER A 22 -1.50 2.22 10.71
CA SER A 22 -2.09 2.66 11.98
C SER A 22 -1.21 3.62 12.77
N PRO A 23 0.09 3.34 12.98
CA PRO A 23 0.91 4.30 13.72
C PRO A 23 1.03 5.65 13.03
N LEU A 24 1.09 5.65 11.70
CA LEU A 24 1.21 6.89 10.95
C LEU A 24 -0.03 7.76 11.09
N LEU A 25 -1.21 7.12 11.13
CA LEU A 25 -2.46 7.85 11.32
C LEU A 25 -2.51 8.47 12.72
N ARG A 26 -2.03 7.76 13.72
CA ARG A 26 -2.03 8.28 15.09
C ARG A 26 -1.11 9.49 15.24
N GLU A 27 -0.04 9.54 14.46
CA GLU A 27 0.91 10.66 14.52
C GLU A 27 0.46 11.85 13.70
N HIS A 28 -0.48 11.65 12.79
CA HIS A 28 -0.91 12.74 11.91
C HIS A 28 -1.76 13.74 12.70
N PRO A 29 -1.53 15.05 12.53
CA PRO A 29 -2.21 16.07 13.35
C PRO A 29 -3.69 16.27 13.05
N ALA A 30 -4.18 15.77 11.90
CA ALA A 30 -5.57 15.94 11.50
C ALA A 30 -6.24 14.58 11.34
N PRO A 31 -7.58 14.51 11.45
CA PRO A 31 -8.27 13.22 11.35
C PRO A 31 -8.29 12.69 9.92
N ILE A 32 -7.98 11.42 9.79
CA ILE A 32 -7.98 10.72 8.51
C ILE A 32 -8.96 9.56 8.59
N CYS A 33 -9.89 9.50 7.65
CA CYS A 33 -10.78 8.36 7.53
C CYS A 33 -10.04 7.29 6.71
N PHE A 34 -9.76 6.16 7.33
CA PHE A 34 -8.98 5.11 6.70
C PHE A 34 -9.87 3.93 6.34
N GLU A 35 -9.79 3.50 5.09
CA GLU A 35 -10.52 2.33 4.61
C GLU A 35 -9.54 1.33 4.02
N LEU A 36 -9.63 0.08 4.47
CA LEU A 36 -8.72 -0.98 4.04
C LEU A 36 -9.55 -2.06 3.34
N ASN A 37 -9.37 -2.18 2.04
CA ASN A 37 -10.10 -3.14 1.19
C ASN A 37 -9.13 -4.13 0.58
N VAL A 38 -8.44 -4.88 1.43
CA VAL A 38 -7.48 -5.90 1.02
C VAL A 38 -7.91 -7.22 1.65
N PRO A 39 -8.20 -8.24 0.84
CA PRO A 39 -8.59 -9.54 1.39
C PRO A 39 -7.51 -10.10 2.31
N LEU A 40 -7.93 -10.66 3.45
CA LEU A 40 -6.98 -11.19 4.43
C LEU A 40 -6.11 -12.31 3.86
N GLU A 41 -6.64 -13.06 2.92
CA GLU A 41 -5.91 -14.18 2.33
C GLU A 41 -4.96 -13.76 1.21
N LEU A 42 -4.98 -12.48 0.82
CA LEU A 42 -4.10 -12.00 -0.24
C LEU A 42 -2.67 -11.88 0.26
N THR A 43 -1.73 -12.53 -0.44
CA THR A 43 -0.33 -12.54 -0.05
C THR A 43 0.54 -12.15 -1.23
N THR A 44 1.77 -11.75 -0.94
CA THR A 44 2.75 -11.42 -1.98
C THR A 44 4.08 -12.06 -1.60
N THR A 45 4.92 -12.32 -2.61
CA THR A 45 6.27 -12.83 -2.37
C THR A 45 7.30 -11.71 -2.26
N ALA A 46 6.86 -10.45 -2.30
CA ALA A 46 7.77 -9.32 -2.10
C ALA A 46 8.36 -9.39 -0.69
N ASP A 47 9.61 -8.94 -0.57
CA ASP A 47 10.27 -8.91 0.73
C ASP A 47 9.48 -8.02 1.69
N ARG A 48 9.13 -8.59 2.85
CA ARG A 48 8.24 -7.91 3.79
C ARG A 48 8.79 -6.57 4.28
N GLU A 49 10.08 -6.55 4.61
CA GLU A 49 10.70 -5.34 5.14
C GLU A 49 10.76 -4.23 4.09
N ARG A 50 11.15 -4.59 2.87
CA ARG A 50 11.21 -3.62 1.79
C ARG A 50 9.84 -3.11 1.42
N LEU A 51 8.85 -4.00 1.44
CA LEU A 51 7.48 -3.61 1.15
C LEU A 51 6.94 -2.69 2.23
N SER A 52 7.24 -2.98 3.50
CA SER A 52 6.89 -2.09 4.61
C SER A 52 7.45 -0.69 4.38
N ASP A 53 8.73 -0.61 4.04
CA ASP A 53 9.39 0.68 3.81
C ASP A 53 8.71 1.46 2.68
N LEU A 54 8.35 0.75 1.63
CA LEU A 54 7.68 1.38 0.49
C LEU A 54 6.31 1.91 0.89
N ILE A 55 5.53 1.11 1.61
CA ILE A 55 4.20 1.53 2.05
C ILE A 55 4.30 2.72 3.00
N VAL A 56 5.25 2.69 3.93
CA VAL A 56 5.48 3.83 4.83
C VAL A 56 5.75 5.10 4.02
N SER A 57 6.63 5.00 3.04
CA SER A 57 7.00 6.15 2.22
C SER A 57 5.79 6.71 1.46
N LEU A 58 5.00 5.83 0.86
CA LEU A 58 3.85 6.27 0.07
C LEU A 58 2.74 6.84 0.95
N VAL A 59 2.49 6.22 2.10
CA VAL A 59 1.45 6.71 3.00
C VAL A 59 1.86 8.04 3.63
N ARG A 60 3.13 8.20 4.02
CA ARG A 60 3.60 9.48 4.51
C ARG A 60 3.44 10.58 3.48
N GLY A 61 3.71 10.24 2.21
CA GLY A 61 3.50 11.19 1.12
C GLY A 61 2.05 11.59 1.00
N SER A 62 1.13 10.62 1.08
CA SER A 62 -0.31 10.91 1.03
C SER A 62 -0.74 11.79 2.19
N LEU A 63 -0.29 11.45 3.40
CA LEU A 63 -0.68 12.23 4.59
C LEU A 63 -0.16 13.66 4.52
N ALA A 64 1.02 13.86 3.94
CA ALA A 64 1.57 15.20 3.76
C ALA A 64 0.70 16.06 2.85
N GLN A 65 -0.07 15.43 1.95
CA GLN A 65 -0.97 16.13 1.06
C GLN A 65 -2.33 16.41 1.71
N MET A 66 -2.54 15.96 2.94
CA MET A 66 -3.79 16.12 3.65
C MET A 66 -3.56 16.72 5.03
N PRO A 67 -2.96 17.92 5.10
CA PRO A 67 -2.61 18.50 6.41
C PRO A 67 -3.82 18.81 7.28
N GLU A 68 -4.99 18.97 6.69
CA GLU A 68 -6.21 19.27 7.43
C GLU A 68 -7.15 18.08 7.50
N GLY A 69 -6.65 16.91 7.12
CA GLY A 69 -7.45 15.70 7.16
C GLY A 69 -7.93 15.28 5.78
N GLY A 70 -8.62 14.16 5.73
CA GLY A 70 -9.13 13.62 4.48
C GLY A 70 -9.39 12.13 4.59
N GLU A 71 -9.35 11.46 3.44
CA GLU A 71 -9.61 10.03 3.37
C GLU A 71 -8.43 9.32 2.73
N LEU A 72 -8.08 8.18 3.28
CA LEU A 72 -7.03 7.32 2.76
C LEU A 72 -7.62 5.93 2.55
N THR A 73 -7.54 5.42 1.34
CA THR A 73 -8.10 4.12 1.00
C THR A 73 -7.00 3.24 0.41
N VAL A 74 -6.89 2.02 0.93
CA VAL A 74 -5.94 1.04 0.40
C VAL A 74 -6.73 -0.15 -0.09
N THR A 75 -6.57 -0.47 -1.38
CA THR A 75 -7.30 -1.54 -2.04
C THR A 75 -6.31 -2.54 -2.63
N GLY A 76 -6.59 -3.83 -2.50
CA GLY A 76 -5.73 -4.85 -3.05
C GLY A 76 -6.50 -5.95 -3.73
N CYS A 77 -5.93 -6.51 -4.80
CA CYS A 77 -6.54 -7.62 -5.49
C CYS A 77 -5.47 -8.41 -6.26
N LEU A 78 -5.81 -9.65 -6.59
CA LEU A 78 -4.93 -10.48 -7.40
C LEU A 78 -5.33 -10.32 -8.86
N THR A 79 -4.34 -10.05 -9.71
CA THR A 79 -4.56 -9.91 -11.14
C THR A 79 -3.70 -10.91 -11.89
N ALA A 80 -3.84 -10.93 -13.21
CA ALA A 80 -3.01 -11.80 -14.04
C ALA A 80 -1.53 -11.43 -13.96
N HIS A 81 -1.24 -10.19 -13.59
CA HIS A 81 0.14 -9.68 -13.56
C HIS A 81 0.77 -9.74 -12.16
N GLY A 82 -0.01 -9.99 -11.14
CA GLY A 82 0.48 -10.05 -9.78
C GLY A 82 -0.53 -9.50 -8.80
N VAL A 83 -0.04 -9.14 -7.62
CA VAL A 83 -0.89 -8.52 -6.59
C VAL A 83 -0.89 -7.02 -6.82
N GLU A 84 -2.07 -6.48 -7.07
CA GLU A 84 -2.20 -5.04 -7.29
C GLU A 84 -2.62 -4.36 -6.00
N LEU A 85 -1.87 -3.36 -5.60
CA LEU A 85 -2.14 -2.59 -4.38
C LEU A 85 -2.26 -1.13 -4.76
N GLU A 86 -3.41 -0.52 -4.43
CA GLU A 86 -3.66 0.88 -4.71
C GLU A 86 -3.79 1.66 -3.42
N ILE A 87 -3.11 2.80 -3.34
CA ILE A 87 -3.21 3.72 -2.21
C ILE A 87 -3.75 5.02 -2.74
N ALA A 88 -4.97 5.39 -2.31
CA ALA A 88 -5.65 6.59 -2.80
C ALA A 88 -5.91 7.55 -1.66
N ASP A 89 -5.81 8.84 -1.93
CA ASP A 89 -6.07 9.88 -0.94
C ASP A 89 -6.90 11.00 -1.55
N THR A 90 -7.38 11.91 -0.70
CA THR A 90 -8.17 13.06 -1.13
C THR A 90 -7.37 14.36 -1.08
N GLY A 91 -6.05 14.26 -1.12
CA GLY A 91 -5.17 15.41 -1.09
C GLY A 91 -5.03 16.12 -2.44
N SER A 92 -3.88 16.67 -2.70
CA SER A 92 -3.62 17.40 -3.94
C SER A 92 -3.52 16.42 -5.12
N ASP A 93 -3.58 16.98 -6.34
CA ASP A 93 -3.44 16.18 -7.54
C ASP A 93 -2.00 15.72 -7.73
N VAL A 94 -1.80 14.83 -8.72
CA VAL A 94 -0.48 14.24 -8.99
C VAL A 94 0.54 15.30 -9.34
N GLU A 95 0.11 16.30 -10.14
CA GLU A 95 1.01 17.36 -10.61
C GLU A 95 1.55 18.22 -9.48
N SER A 96 0.84 18.26 -8.35
CA SER A 96 1.23 19.11 -7.21
C SER A 96 2.14 18.42 -6.22
N ARG A 97 2.53 17.17 -6.48
CA ARG A 97 3.33 16.40 -5.55
C ARG A 97 4.49 15.71 -6.24
N SER A 98 5.51 15.34 -5.45
CA SER A 98 6.64 14.59 -5.97
C SER A 98 6.24 13.12 -6.16
N THR A 99 6.49 12.58 -7.35
CA THR A 99 6.20 11.20 -7.66
C THR A 99 7.45 10.44 -8.08
N GLN A 100 8.61 10.89 -7.60
CA GLN A 100 9.87 10.24 -7.93
C GLN A 100 9.87 8.79 -7.44
N LEU A 101 10.46 7.92 -8.26
CA LEU A 101 10.63 6.52 -7.88
C LEU A 101 11.60 6.46 -6.70
N SER A 102 11.13 5.92 -5.57
CA SER A 102 11.96 5.79 -4.39
C SER A 102 12.90 4.59 -4.51
N LEU A 103 13.95 4.60 -3.70
CA LEU A 103 14.82 3.44 -3.62
C LEU A 103 14.06 2.21 -3.11
N ALA A 104 13.08 2.43 -2.25
CA ALA A 104 12.26 1.34 -1.73
C ALA A 104 11.48 0.65 -2.85
N ALA A 105 10.90 1.43 -3.77
CA ALA A 105 10.18 0.86 -4.90
C ALA A 105 11.12 0.12 -5.84
N ALA A 106 12.27 0.72 -6.11
CA ALA A 106 13.26 0.09 -6.98
C ALA A 106 13.77 -1.22 -6.40
N ALA A 107 13.93 -1.29 -5.08
CA ALA A 107 14.43 -2.49 -4.42
C ALA A 107 13.48 -3.68 -4.57
N ILE A 108 12.18 -3.42 -4.70
CA ILE A 108 11.19 -4.47 -4.90
C ILE A 108 11.02 -4.78 -6.39
N GLY A 109 11.45 -3.86 -7.25
CA GLY A 109 11.30 -4.02 -8.68
C GLY A 109 9.92 -3.61 -9.17
N CYS A 110 9.22 -2.76 -8.42
CA CYS A 110 7.92 -2.30 -8.84
C CYS A 110 7.98 -0.84 -9.23
N LYS A 111 7.12 -0.45 -10.18
CA LYS A 111 7.03 0.92 -10.66
C LYS A 111 5.67 1.48 -10.27
N PRO A 112 5.64 2.44 -9.35
CA PRO A 112 4.37 3.06 -8.99
C PRO A 112 3.74 3.76 -10.18
N GLN A 113 2.44 3.56 -10.35
CA GLN A 113 1.65 4.22 -11.39
C GLN A 113 0.72 5.22 -10.72
N TRP A 114 0.87 6.49 -11.08
CA TRP A 114 0.10 7.56 -10.46
C TRP A 114 -1.02 8.01 -11.36
N GLN A 115 -2.16 8.36 -10.76
CA GLN A 115 -3.26 8.96 -11.50
C GLN A 115 -4.09 9.83 -10.57
N ASN A 116 -4.75 10.83 -11.15
CA ASN A 116 -5.65 11.68 -10.40
C ASN A 116 -6.98 10.95 -10.19
N CYS A 117 -7.56 11.14 -9.01
CA CYS A 117 -8.89 10.60 -8.73
C CYS A 117 -9.94 11.55 -9.28
N PRO A 118 -11.04 11.03 -9.87
CA PRO A 118 -12.07 11.88 -10.48
C PRO A 118 -12.67 12.89 -9.52
N GLN A 119 -12.73 12.56 -8.23
CA GLN A 119 -13.36 13.41 -7.23
C GLN A 119 -12.33 14.22 -6.44
N GLY A 120 -11.10 14.26 -6.89
CA GLY A 120 -10.03 14.96 -6.20
C GLY A 120 -9.07 14.00 -5.52
N GLY A 121 -7.80 14.43 -5.42
CA GLY A 121 -6.77 13.60 -4.84
C GLY A 121 -6.06 12.77 -5.87
N ALA A 122 -5.22 11.86 -5.39
CA ALA A 122 -4.38 11.04 -6.25
C ALA A 122 -4.34 9.60 -5.75
N ALA A 123 -4.05 8.69 -6.66
CA ALA A 123 -3.88 7.28 -6.34
C ALA A 123 -2.59 6.76 -6.94
N VAL A 124 -1.90 5.91 -6.21
CA VAL A 124 -0.73 5.20 -6.71
C VAL A 124 -1.02 3.71 -6.70
N THR A 125 -0.71 3.04 -7.80
CA THR A 125 -0.90 1.60 -7.92
C THR A 125 0.44 0.91 -8.05
N LEU A 126 0.61 -0.16 -7.27
CA LEU A 126 1.79 -1.00 -7.28
C LEU A 126 1.38 -2.38 -7.76
N VAL A 127 2.23 -3.01 -8.58
CA VAL A 127 2.04 -4.42 -8.94
C VAL A 127 3.16 -5.20 -8.27
N LEU A 128 2.78 -6.05 -7.33
CA LEU A 128 3.70 -6.81 -6.51
C LEU A 128 3.75 -8.27 -6.99
N PRO A 129 4.89 -8.96 -6.80
CA PRO A 129 4.98 -10.34 -7.22
C PRO A 129 4.13 -11.26 -6.35
N PHE A 130 3.76 -12.40 -6.90
CA PHE A 130 3.09 -13.44 -6.15
C PHE A 130 3.67 -14.79 -6.54
N SER A 131 3.41 -15.80 -5.69
CA SER A 131 4.04 -17.09 -5.84
C SER A 131 3.58 -17.83 -7.09
N ASP A 132 4.55 -18.38 -7.87
CA ASP A 132 4.23 -19.22 -8.99
C ASP A 132 3.48 -20.48 -8.56
N ALA A 133 3.73 -20.95 -7.36
CA ALA A 133 3.02 -22.12 -6.84
C ALA A 133 1.52 -21.82 -6.71
N ALA A 134 1.16 -20.62 -6.29
CA ALA A 134 -0.24 -20.22 -6.21
C ALA A 134 -0.88 -20.20 -7.59
N ARG A 135 -0.15 -19.76 -8.60
CA ARG A 135 -0.63 -19.75 -9.97
C ARG A 135 -0.92 -21.15 -10.47
N LYS A 136 -0.02 -22.09 -10.19
CA LYS A 136 -0.19 -23.46 -10.66
C LYS A 136 -1.38 -24.15 -10.05
N VAL A 137 -1.66 -23.82 -8.81
CA VAL A 137 -2.80 -24.40 -8.12
C VAL A 137 -4.10 -23.82 -8.65
N ALA A 138 -4.09 -22.57 -9.01
CA ALA A 138 -5.27 -21.95 -9.59
C ALA A 138 -5.50 -22.44 -11.00
#